data_865cd33c7f67e0bf5e95a8853b305773
#
_entry.id   865cd33c7f67e0bf5e95a8853b305773
#
_cell.length_a   1.000
_cell.length_b   1.000
_cell.length_c   1.000
_cell.angle_alpha   90.00
_cell.angle_beta   90.00
_cell.angle_gamma   90.00
#
_symmetry.space_group_name_H-M   'P 1'
#
loop_
_entity.id
_entity.type
_entity.pdbx_description
1 polymer ?
#
loop_
_entity_poly.entity_id
_entity_poly.type
_entity_poly.pdbx_seq_one_letter_code
_entity_poly.pdbx_strand_id
1 'polypeptide(L)'
;MKRTSTASPPYAPRRPRRAAAALAASAAVLAALLTPATAGAAPAPAATGAPLPTELEVIRAAEATALYGDPAERPLDQRKTSLISLGDSQISGEGVGNYEPGTDGPTNWCHRSKDAAVHRTTIPADVTYNVSCSGANSANIRIGGSPQYADELVQSDNLAVKARNTRIKQVLVVAGANDDLQFGPVMTDCVTRYLLLQGACNPKYGPGWQARVDGLVPKVTTTLGDLKKVMADAGYTEGSYELVLMSYSSPITPDFRDNPKFPGKLPGGCVGYDADARWGRDTAVPAFQKGLRAAARDAGATYLDGSRLFQGHEVCTDDTWVRGLTVDLSHPFPPDANSVRQSFHPNGRGHAAFAACLSALHGTGLREASCADPGSTGQAVLRAGAWDDAFGPLRAGTGVCLDAKGGDTLNDTALIGWDCTGTRNQGWWQSPDTGAVHIEATHDRCLDIPGADYRAGRSLVLYDCKGQPDQKFTRTGATLRPAAAPDLCVTLTGKDTPARLQNCDGSAAQSLA
;
A
#
# COMPACT_ATOMS: atom_id res chain seq x y z
N MET A 1 14.18 -5.47 -64.78
CA MET A 1 15.14 -4.56 -64.11
C MET A 1 15.47 -5.13 -62.74
N LYS A 2 16.65 -5.68 -62.60
CA LYS A 2 17.19 -6.27 -61.37
C LYS A 2 17.72 -5.13 -60.49
N ARG A 3 17.31 -5.02 -59.22
CA ARG A 3 17.99 -4.22 -58.21
C ARG A 3 18.66 -5.16 -57.21
N THR A 4 19.96 -5.06 -57.15
CA THR A 4 20.87 -5.76 -56.27
C THR A 4 20.80 -5.20 -54.87
N SER A 5 20.62 -6.08 -53.89
CA SER A 5 20.73 -5.83 -52.45
C SER A 5 22.21 -5.88 -52.05
N THR A 6 22.74 -4.83 -51.48
CA THR A 6 24.05 -4.79 -50.82
C THR A 6 23.90 -4.99 -49.33
N ALA A 7 24.39 -6.10 -48.82
CA ALA A 7 24.49 -6.40 -47.40
C ALA A 7 25.66 -5.63 -46.76
N SER A 8 25.43 -5.01 -45.61
CA SER A 8 26.46 -4.41 -44.77
C SER A 8 27.10 -5.45 -43.83
N PRO A 9 28.38 -5.37 -43.53
CA PRO A 9 29.10 -6.35 -42.71
C PRO A 9 28.87 -6.12 -41.19
N PRO A 10 29.11 -7.15 -40.36
CA PRO A 10 28.84 -7.10 -38.91
C PRO A 10 29.91 -6.29 -38.15
N TYR A 11 29.45 -5.57 -37.18
CA TYR A 11 30.23 -4.74 -36.28
C TYR A 11 30.98 -5.58 -35.23
N ALA A 12 32.33 -5.47 -35.19
CA ALA A 12 33.17 -6.13 -34.20
C ALA A 12 33.36 -5.23 -32.95
N PRO A 13 33.37 -5.78 -31.73
CA PRO A 13 33.49 -4.99 -30.51
C PRO A 13 34.93 -4.50 -30.30
N ARG A 14 35.10 -3.19 -30.08
CA ARG A 14 36.39 -2.58 -29.71
C ARG A 14 36.61 -2.70 -28.19
N ARG A 15 37.73 -3.31 -27.82
CA ARG A 15 38.25 -3.34 -26.45
C ARG A 15 38.74 -1.94 -26.02
N PRO A 16 38.53 -1.47 -24.76
CA PRO A 16 39.10 -0.23 -24.28
C PRO A 16 40.61 -0.39 -23.99
N ARG A 17 41.38 0.55 -24.46
CA ARG A 17 42.80 0.69 -24.14
C ARG A 17 42.98 1.34 -22.77
N ARG A 18 43.72 0.67 -21.90
CA ARG A 18 44.19 1.23 -20.63
C ARG A 18 45.26 2.29 -20.93
N ALA A 19 45.06 3.52 -20.44
CA ALA A 19 46.09 4.55 -20.39
C ALA A 19 46.73 4.53 -18.99
N ALA A 20 48.03 4.22 -18.94
CA ALA A 20 48.85 4.37 -17.76
C ALA A 20 49.37 5.83 -17.74
N ALA A 21 49.13 6.53 -16.64
CA ALA A 21 49.77 7.83 -16.39
C ALA A 21 50.84 7.69 -15.30
N ALA A 22 52.03 8.18 -15.63
CA ALA A 22 53.23 8.06 -14.83
C ALA A 22 53.25 9.07 -13.66
N LEU A 23 53.76 8.60 -12.53
CA LEU A 23 54.18 9.45 -11.39
C LEU A 23 55.47 10.19 -11.70
N ALA A 24 55.49 11.49 -11.44
CA ALA A 24 56.75 12.26 -11.26
C ALA A 24 56.80 12.78 -9.82
N ALA A 25 57.81 12.34 -9.09
CA ALA A 25 58.16 12.84 -7.78
C ALA A 25 59.02 14.11 -7.92
N SER A 26 58.77 15.14 -7.11
CA SER A 26 59.72 16.21 -6.88
C SER A 26 59.72 16.58 -5.39
N ALA A 27 60.88 16.39 -4.78
CA ALA A 27 61.21 16.81 -3.41
C ALA A 27 61.67 18.27 -3.43
N ALA A 28 61.23 19.08 -2.46
CA ALA A 28 61.93 20.32 -2.05
C ALA A 28 61.56 20.72 -0.61
N VAL A 29 62.50 20.53 0.26
CA VAL A 29 63.16 21.43 1.23
C VAL A 29 62.33 22.20 2.25
N LEU A 30 62.64 21.89 3.55
CA LEU A 30 62.28 22.55 4.81
C LEU A 30 62.56 24.07 4.82
N ALA A 31 61.59 24.82 5.36
CA ALA A 31 61.86 26.04 6.12
C ALA A 31 60.88 26.10 7.28
N ALA A 32 61.42 25.95 8.51
CA ALA A 32 60.68 26.12 9.74
C ALA A 32 60.45 27.60 10.05
N LEU A 33 59.19 28.01 10.17
CA LEU A 33 58.81 29.26 10.82
C LEU A 33 57.78 28.94 11.90
N LEU A 34 58.18 29.21 13.15
CA LEU A 34 57.34 29.13 14.34
C LEU A 34 56.20 30.13 14.24
N THR A 35 54.95 29.65 14.12
CA THR A 35 53.76 30.45 14.36
C THR A 35 53.05 29.92 15.60
N PRO A 36 52.37 30.78 16.40
CA PRO A 36 51.75 30.35 17.66
C PRO A 36 50.58 29.39 17.41
N ALA A 37 50.49 28.35 18.23
CA ALA A 37 49.43 27.37 18.18
C ALA A 37 48.06 28.05 18.41
N THR A 38 47.26 28.14 17.37
CA THR A 38 45.83 28.33 17.51
C THR A 38 45.25 27.03 18.10
N ALA A 39 44.56 27.16 19.22
CA ALA A 39 43.85 26.06 19.84
C ALA A 39 42.96 25.37 18.80
N GLY A 40 43.39 24.19 18.37
CA GLY A 40 42.61 23.36 17.43
C GLY A 40 41.25 23.04 18.03
N ALA A 41 40.18 23.38 17.33
CA ALA A 41 38.85 22.84 17.64
C ALA A 41 38.98 21.32 17.77
N ALA A 42 38.48 20.77 18.85
CA ALA A 42 38.43 19.31 19.06
C ALA A 42 37.77 18.68 17.82
N PRO A 43 38.34 17.61 17.28
CA PRO A 43 37.69 16.91 16.17
C PRO A 43 36.26 16.56 16.59
N ALA A 44 35.29 16.89 15.74
CA ALA A 44 33.91 16.46 15.94
C ALA A 44 33.89 14.94 16.18
N PRO A 45 33.06 14.43 17.10
CA PRO A 45 32.99 13.00 17.35
C PRO A 45 32.70 12.30 16.02
N ALA A 46 33.58 11.35 15.66
CA ALA A 46 33.44 10.55 14.47
C ALA A 46 32.07 9.86 14.47
N ALA A 47 31.42 9.86 13.32
CA ALA A 47 30.17 9.12 13.14
C ALA A 47 30.36 7.67 13.63
N THR A 48 29.56 7.22 14.58
CA THR A 48 29.72 5.92 15.28
C THR A 48 29.24 4.74 14.43
N GLY A 49 28.96 4.91 13.14
CA GLY A 49 28.45 3.89 12.24
C GLY A 49 29.54 3.08 11.51
N ALA A 50 29.20 1.87 11.07
CA ALA A 50 30.10 1.06 10.25
C ALA A 50 30.41 1.77 8.90
N PRO A 51 31.67 1.74 8.40
CA PRO A 51 32.01 2.43 7.15
C PRO A 51 31.24 1.84 5.96
N LEU A 52 30.89 2.70 5.00
CA LEU A 52 30.32 2.26 3.74
C LEU A 52 31.37 1.54 2.88
N PRO A 53 30.95 0.59 2.01
CA PRO A 53 31.78 0.13 0.90
C PRO A 53 32.27 1.32 0.06
N THR A 54 33.49 1.21 -0.49
CA THR A 54 34.13 2.31 -1.22
C THR A 54 33.26 2.89 -2.34
N GLU A 55 32.56 2.03 -3.06
CA GLU A 55 31.67 2.45 -4.16
C GLU A 55 30.48 3.29 -3.66
N LEU A 56 29.88 2.88 -2.56
CA LEU A 56 28.78 3.64 -1.94
C LEU A 56 29.26 4.95 -1.31
N GLU A 57 30.49 4.95 -0.75
CA GLU A 57 31.08 6.17 -0.21
C GLU A 57 31.33 7.23 -1.28
N VAL A 58 31.73 6.84 -2.49
CA VAL A 58 31.87 7.77 -3.62
C VAL A 58 30.53 8.42 -3.96
N ILE A 59 29.45 7.61 -4.00
CA ILE A 59 28.09 8.10 -4.27
C ILE A 59 27.64 9.03 -3.12
N ARG A 60 27.84 8.60 -1.86
CA ARG A 60 27.51 9.40 -0.68
C ARG A 60 28.18 10.77 -0.73
N ALA A 61 29.49 10.80 -1.00
CA ALA A 61 30.27 12.04 -1.05
C ALA A 61 29.81 12.98 -2.17
N ALA A 62 29.49 12.42 -3.35
CA ALA A 62 28.93 13.20 -4.46
C ALA A 62 27.57 13.82 -4.11
N GLU A 63 26.68 13.06 -3.48
CA GLU A 63 25.40 13.56 -3.01
C GLU A 63 25.53 14.58 -1.88
N ALA A 64 26.44 14.37 -0.92
CA ALA A 64 26.73 15.35 0.13
C ALA A 64 27.20 16.68 -0.47
N THR A 65 28.07 16.60 -1.49
CA THR A 65 28.50 17.79 -2.22
C THR A 65 27.35 18.54 -2.89
N ALA A 66 26.41 17.79 -3.49
CA ALA A 66 25.20 18.38 -4.09
C ALA A 66 24.28 19.02 -3.05
N LEU A 67 24.15 18.41 -1.86
CA LEU A 67 23.28 18.91 -0.78
C LEU A 67 23.88 20.08 0.00
N TYR A 68 25.21 20.10 0.19
CA TYR A 68 25.87 20.96 1.16
C TYR A 68 27.07 21.75 0.59
N GLY A 69 27.48 21.46 -0.64
CA GLY A 69 28.73 22.03 -1.23
C GLY A 69 30.02 21.39 -0.69
N ASP A 70 29.92 20.30 0.12
CA ASP A 70 31.03 19.66 0.81
C ASP A 70 30.78 18.14 0.87
N PRO A 71 31.77 17.28 0.52
CA PRO A 71 31.62 15.83 0.54
C PRO A 71 31.65 15.22 1.93
N ALA A 72 31.99 15.94 3.00
CA ALA A 72 32.12 15.41 4.33
C ALA A 72 30.77 14.90 4.90
N GLU A 73 30.83 13.78 5.62
CA GLU A 73 29.67 13.30 6.37
C GLU A 73 29.42 14.22 7.59
N ARG A 74 28.18 14.65 7.76
CA ARG A 74 27.78 15.56 8.85
C ARG A 74 27.25 14.77 10.06
N PRO A 75 27.39 15.31 11.28
CA PRO A 75 26.66 14.81 12.45
C PRO A 75 25.14 14.77 12.16
N LEU A 76 24.45 13.77 12.72
CA LEU A 76 23.04 13.50 12.41
C LEU A 76 22.11 14.71 12.65
N ASP A 77 22.38 15.48 13.69
CA ASP A 77 21.62 16.69 14.06
C ASP A 77 21.84 17.88 13.11
N GLN A 78 22.93 17.86 12.33
CA GLN A 78 23.27 18.89 11.33
C GLN A 78 22.83 18.52 9.91
N ARG A 79 22.28 17.31 9.69
CA ARG A 79 21.80 16.87 8.40
C ARG A 79 20.45 17.49 8.07
N LYS A 80 20.22 17.84 6.81
CA LYS A 80 18.89 18.17 6.27
C LYS A 80 17.93 17.02 6.56
N THR A 81 16.70 17.36 6.89
CA THR A 81 15.68 16.34 7.16
C THR A 81 15.17 15.71 5.87
N SER A 82 14.81 14.42 5.93
CA SER A 82 14.28 13.73 4.76
C SER A 82 13.22 12.69 5.08
N LEU A 83 12.49 12.29 4.02
CA LEU A 83 11.61 11.13 3.97
C LEU A 83 12.09 10.23 2.82
N ILE A 84 11.90 8.93 2.96
CA ILE A 84 12.29 7.97 1.93
C ILE A 84 11.25 6.87 1.77
N SER A 85 10.96 6.49 0.51
CA SER A 85 10.16 5.31 0.19
C SER A 85 11.00 4.25 -0.50
N LEU A 86 10.80 3.00 -0.08
CA LEU A 86 11.38 1.77 -0.64
C LEU A 86 10.25 0.81 -0.98
N GLY A 87 10.49 -0.07 -1.93
CA GLY A 87 9.52 -1.11 -2.27
C GLY A 87 9.31 -1.26 -3.76
N ASP A 88 8.09 -1.65 -4.09
CA ASP A 88 7.71 -2.02 -5.46
C ASP A 88 6.81 -0.98 -6.15
N SER A 89 6.08 -1.44 -7.17
CA SER A 89 5.22 -0.63 -8.02
C SER A 89 4.12 0.12 -7.27
N GLN A 90 3.62 -0.42 -6.16
CA GLN A 90 2.55 0.20 -5.38
C GLN A 90 2.96 1.58 -4.85
N ILE A 91 4.26 1.79 -4.61
CA ILE A 91 4.76 3.05 -4.05
C ILE A 91 5.73 3.79 -4.96
N SER A 92 6.28 3.15 -6.00
CA SER A 92 7.16 3.83 -6.97
C SER A 92 6.44 4.95 -7.73
N GLY A 93 5.14 4.82 -7.92
CA GLY A 93 4.32 5.70 -8.74
C GLY A 93 3.97 5.08 -10.08
N GLU A 94 4.08 3.74 -10.21
CA GLU A 94 3.56 2.99 -11.36
C GLU A 94 2.12 3.43 -11.62
N GLY A 95 1.82 3.84 -12.85
CA GLY A 95 0.49 4.32 -13.20
C GLY A 95 0.20 5.80 -12.91
N VAL A 96 1.09 6.53 -12.24
CA VAL A 96 0.92 7.98 -11.97
C VAL A 96 1.38 8.84 -13.15
N GLY A 97 2.43 8.43 -13.84
CA GLY A 97 3.13 9.25 -14.84
C GLY A 97 4.12 10.23 -14.19
N ASN A 98 4.60 11.22 -14.93
CA ASN A 98 5.59 12.22 -14.48
C ASN A 98 6.83 11.54 -13.87
N TYR A 99 7.34 10.52 -14.57
CA TYR A 99 8.44 9.71 -14.06
C TYR A 99 9.76 10.46 -14.00
N GLU A 100 10.62 10.07 -13.09
CA GLU A 100 11.99 10.54 -13.00
C GLU A 100 12.76 10.12 -14.27
N PRO A 101 13.64 11.00 -14.79
CA PRO A 101 14.47 10.67 -15.94
C PRO A 101 15.25 9.37 -15.73
N GLY A 102 15.25 8.50 -16.74
CA GLY A 102 15.95 7.21 -16.70
C GLY A 102 15.18 6.07 -16.05
N THR A 103 13.95 6.30 -15.55
CA THR A 103 13.13 5.25 -14.91
C THR A 103 11.87 4.87 -15.68
N ASP A 104 11.76 5.34 -16.92
CA ASP A 104 10.66 5.06 -17.85
C ASP A 104 11.24 4.71 -19.23
N GLY A 105 11.90 3.57 -19.32
CA GLY A 105 12.56 3.15 -20.56
C GLY A 105 13.01 1.69 -20.55
N PRO A 106 13.40 1.15 -21.71
CA PRO A 106 13.67 -0.29 -21.88
C PRO A 106 14.86 -0.80 -21.06
N THR A 107 15.71 0.08 -20.55
CA THR A 107 16.83 -0.27 -19.66
C THR A 107 16.47 -0.19 -18.19
N ASN A 108 15.40 0.55 -17.85
CA ASN A 108 14.96 0.75 -16.47
C ASN A 108 13.47 1.16 -16.43
N TRP A 109 12.64 0.26 -15.96
CA TRP A 109 11.20 0.43 -15.76
C TRP A 109 10.83 0.55 -14.28
N CYS A 110 11.65 1.25 -13.47
CA CYS A 110 11.31 1.48 -12.06
C CYS A 110 10.07 2.37 -11.89
N HIS A 111 9.74 3.17 -12.90
CA HIS A 111 8.58 4.08 -12.90
C HIS A 111 8.48 4.92 -11.61
N ARG A 112 9.60 5.51 -11.20
CA ARG A 112 9.60 6.44 -10.07
C ARG A 112 8.93 7.74 -10.47
N SER A 113 7.75 7.99 -9.92
CA SER A 113 7.02 9.22 -10.19
C SER A 113 7.44 10.35 -9.25
N LYS A 114 7.60 11.55 -9.79
CA LYS A 114 7.76 12.77 -9.01
C LYS A 114 6.49 13.15 -8.23
N ASP A 115 5.37 12.52 -8.57
CA ASP A 115 4.09 12.65 -7.90
C ASP A 115 3.77 11.43 -7.01
N ALA A 116 4.76 10.60 -6.69
CA ALA A 116 4.61 9.49 -5.75
C ALA A 116 4.30 9.99 -4.33
N ALA A 117 3.71 9.14 -3.51
CA ALA A 117 3.19 9.50 -2.20
C ALA A 117 4.23 10.17 -1.28
N VAL A 118 5.49 9.71 -1.30
CA VAL A 118 6.56 10.28 -0.47
C VAL A 118 6.80 11.76 -0.75
N HIS A 119 6.59 12.21 -1.99
CA HIS A 119 6.75 13.61 -2.40
C HIS A 119 5.53 14.48 -2.09
N ARG A 120 4.41 13.87 -1.68
CA ARG A 120 3.10 14.54 -1.46
C ARG A 120 2.68 14.59 0.00
N THR A 121 3.47 14.02 0.91
CA THR A 121 3.18 14.10 2.35
C THR A 121 3.28 15.55 2.83
N THR A 122 2.56 15.86 3.90
CA THR A 122 2.67 17.15 4.62
C THR A 122 3.67 17.08 5.76
N ILE A 123 4.41 15.98 5.91
CA ILE A 123 5.47 15.82 6.90
C ILE A 123 6.61 16.79 6.56
N PRO A 124 6.97 17.73 7.45
CA PRO A 124 8.02 18.68 7.14
C PRO A 124 9.37 18.00 6.91
N ALA A 125 9.93 18.13 5.72
CA ALA A 125 11.24 17.60 5.33
C ALA A 125 11.90 18.52 4.30
N ASP A 126 13.23 18.62 4.35
CA ASP A 126 14.00 19.43 3.39
C ASP A 126 14.13 18.71 2.05
N VAL A 127 14.11 17.37 2.06
CA VAL A 127 14.25 16.53 0.85
C VAL A 127 13.37 15.29 0.99
N THR A 128 12.90 14.77 -0.14
CA THR A 128 12.17 13.49 -0.21
C THR A 128 12.80 12.60 -1.26
N TYR A 129 12.88 11.28 -0.96
CA TYR A 129 13.51 10.30 -1.84
C TYR A 129 12.53 9.17 -2.17
N ASN A 130 12.41 8.86 -3.44
CA ASN A 130 11.74 7.66 -3.92
C ASN A 130 12.80 6.72 -4.50
N VAL A 131 13.16 5.66 -3.79
CA VAL A 131 14.14 4.65 -4.25
C VAL A 131 13.48 3.31 -4.57
N SER A 132 12.14 3.27 -4.56
CA SER A 132 11.36 2.11 -4.95
C SER A 132 11.46 1.83 -6.45
N CYS A 133 11.13 0.62 -6.87
CA CYS A 133 11.22 0.21 -8.26
C CYS A 133 10.08 -0.75 -8.61
N SER A 134 9.34 -0.45 -9.67
CA SER A 134 8.23 -1.30 -10.12
C SER A 134 8.68 -2.74 -10.36
N GLY A 135 7.98 -3.71 -9.74
CA GLY A 135 8.31 -5.12 -9.81
C GLY A 135 9.37 -5.60 -8.81
N ALA A 136 9.88 -4.72 -7.93
CA ALA A 136 10.85 -5.13 -6.92
C ALA A 136 10.28 -6.18 -5.96
N ASN A 137 11.10 -7.16 -5.61
CA ASN A 137 10.84 -8.12 -4.54
C ASN A 137 11.81 -7.90 -3.36
N SER A 138 11.69 -8.69 -2.31
CA SER A 138 12.54 -8.58 -1.11
C SER A 138 14.04 -8.64 -1.42
N ALA A 139 14.47 -9.40 -2.45
CA ALA A 139 15.89 -9.48 -2.83
C ALA A 139 16.42 -8.18 -3.47
N ASN A 140 15.55 -7.35 -4.03
CA ASN A 140 15.94 -6.04 -4.58
C ASN A 140 16.05 -4.95 -3.48
N ILE A 141 15.52 -5.24 -2.27
CA ILE A 141 15.43 -4.27 -1.18
C ILE A 141 16.47 -4.53 -0.09
N ARG A 142 16.66 -5.80 0.31
CA ARG A 142 17.46 -6.21 1.48
C ARG A 142 18.97 -6.11 1.27
N ILE A 143 19.74 -6.11 2.37
CA ILE A 143 21.21 -6.18 2.37
C ILE A 143 21.69 -7.42 1.61
N GLY A 144 22.71 -7.25 0.75
CA GLY A 144 23.28 -8.34 -0.03
C GLY A 144 22.35 -8.89 -1.12
N GLY A 145 21.32 -8.16 -1.44
CA GLY A 145 20.44 -8.45 -2.55
C GLY A 145 21.05 -8.10 -3.92
N SER A 146 20.20 -7.95 -4.92
CA SER A 146 20.62 -7.60 -6.28
C SER A 146 19.87 -6.37 -6.78
N PRO A 147 20.50 -5.45 -7.50
CA PRO A 147 19.79 -4.35 -8.15
C PRO A 147 18.82 -4.92 -9.19
N GLN A 148 17.70 -4.24 -9.39
CA GLN A 148 16.68 -4.68 -10.37
C GLN A 148 17.09 -4.37 -11.79
N TYR A 149 17.82 -3.28 -11.99
CA TYR A 149 18.41 -2.84 -13.26
C TYR A 149 19.88 -2.49 -13.06
N ALA A 150 20.66 -2.52 -14.14
CA ALA A 150 22.12 -2.35 -14.08
C ALA A 150 22.56 -0.95 -13.62
N ASP A 151 21.70 0.03 -13.77
CA ASP A 151 21.90 1.43 -13.36
C ASP A 151 21.30 1.77 -11.99
N GLU A 152 20.71 0.77 -11.32
CA GLU A 152 20.16 0.92 -9.97
C GLU A 152 21.11 0.39 -8.90
N LEU A 153 20.97 0.91 -7.70
CA LEU A 153 21.50 0.28 -6.48
C LEU A 153 20.45 -0.65 -5.88
N VAL A 154 20.89 -1.61 -5.09
CA VAL A 154 19.99 -2.29 -4.15
C VAL A 154 19.37 -1.22 -3.25
N GLN A 155 18.08 -1.31 -2.95
CA GLN A 155 17.39 -0.23 -2.24
C GLN A 155 17.95 0.00 -0.82
N SER A 156 18.46 -1.04 -0.14
CA SER A 156 19.18 -0.89 1.13
C SER A 156 20.48 -0.08 1.00
N ASP A 157 21.19 -0.20 -0.13
CA ASP A 157 22.41 0.56 -0.38
C ASP A 157 22.07 2.03 -0.66
N ASN A 158 20.99 2.28 -1.40
CA ASN A 158 20.45 3.62 -1.54
C ASN A 158 20.07 4.22 -0.17
N LEU A 159 19.36 3.46 0.69
CA LEU A 159 19.04 3.90 2.04
C LEU A 159 20.30 4.22 2.85
N ALA A 160 21.35 3.39 2.75
CA ALA A 160 22.61 3.61 3.46
C ALA A 160 23.28 4.93 3.08
N VAL A 161 23.26 5.27 1.80
CA VAL A 161 23.77 6.56 1.28
C VAL A 161 22.92 7.73 1.80
N LYS A 162 21.59 7.64 1.65
CA LYS A 162 20.67 8.73 2.06
C LYS A 162 20.69 8.95 3.57
N ALA A 163 20.74 7.88 4.36
CA ALA A 163 20.75 7.94 5.82
C ALA A 163 22.01 8.63 6.36
N ARG A 164 23.15 8.54 5.66
CA ARG A 164 24.38 9.24 6.04
C ARG A 164 24.42 10.69 5.57
N ASN A 165 23.69 11.00 4.52
CA ASN A 165 23.62 12.34 3.98
C ASN A 165 22.51 13.20 4.59
N THR A 166 21.43 12.58 5.05
CA THR A 166 20.26 13.31 5.57
C THR A 166 19.77 12.69 6.89
N ARG A 167 18.97 13.44 7.64
CA ARG A 167 18.26 12.94 8.82
C ARG A 167 16.87 12.46 8.43
N ILE A 168 16.76 11.15 8.20
CA ILE A 168 15.52 10.51 7.77
C ILE A 168 14.55 10.48 8.95
N LYS A 169 13.35 11.03 8.77
CA LYS A 169 12.26 11.01 9.76
C LYS A 169 11.37 9.77 9.59
N GLN A 170 11.11 9.39 8.35
CA GLN A 170 10.25 8.24 8.04
C GLN A 170 10.84 7.45 6.87
N VAL A 171 10.91 6.14 7.05
CA VAL A 171 11.24 5.13 6.04
C VAL A 171 9.94 4.39 5.73
N LEU A 172 9.36 4.65 4.58
CA LEU A 172 8.18 3.95 4.08
C LEU A 172 8.61 2.72 3.27
N VAL A 173 8.02 1.57 3.57
CA VAL A 173 8.26 0.32 2.85
C VAL A 173 6.94 -0.26 2.36
N VAL A 174 6.89 -0.66 1.09
CA VAL A 174 5.80 -1.46 0.51
C VAL A 174 6.43 -2.61 -0.25
N ALA A 175 6.35 -3.82 0.28
CA ALA A 175 7.03 -5.00 -0.25
C ALA A 175 6.24 -6.28 -0.01
N GLY A 176 6.45 -7.30 -0.84
CA GLY A 176 5.89 -8.63 -0.67
C GLY A 176 5.06 -9.12 -1.86
N ALA A 177 4.45 -8.23 -2.64
CA ALA A 177 3.58 -8.63 -3.75
C ALA A 177 4.32 -9.39 -4.86
N ASN A 178 5.60 -9.10 -5.07
CA ASN A 178 6.43 -9.71 -6.12
C ASN A 178 7.30 -10.88 -5.61
N ASP A 179 7.21 -11.21 -4.34
CA ASP A 179 7.82 -12.40 -3.76
C ASP A 179 7.02 -13.67 -4.15
N ASP A 180 6.75 -14.56 -3.22
CA ASP A 180 6.04 -15.82 -3.48
C ASP A 180 4.61 -15.65 -3.99
N LEU A 181 3.96 -14.52 -3.69
CA LEU A 181 2.64 -14.22 -4.20
C LEU A 181 2.60 -14.10 -5.71
N GLN A 182 3.63 -13.48 -6.30
CA GLN A 182 3.68 -13.20 -7.73
C GLN A 182 2.38 -12.53 -8.21
N PHE A 183 1.99 -11.46 -7.51
CA PHE A 183 0.68 -10.83 -7.69
C PHE A 183 0.44 -10.38 -9.15
N GLY A 184 1.44 -9.79 -9.80
CA GLY A 184 1.36 -9.38 -11.20
C GLY A 184 1.03 -10.53 -12.15
N PRO A 185 1.79 -11.65 -12.16
CA PRO A 185 1.48 -12.84 -12.95
C PRO A 185 0.08 -13.42 -12.67
N VAL A 186 -0.36 -13.45 -11.42
CA VAL A 186 -1.70 -13.92 -11.04
C VAL A 186 -2.77 -13.03 -11.65
N MET A 187 -2.65 -11.71 -11.51
CA MET A 187 -3.58 -10.75 -12.10
C MET A 187 -3.62 -10.86 -13.62
N THR A 188 -2.46 -11.00 -14.26
CA THR A 188 -2.37 -11.18 -15.71
C THR A 188 -3.10 -12.45 -16.18
N ASP A 189 -2.92 -13.58 -15.48
CA ASP A 189 -3.63 -14.83 -15.81
C ASP A 189 -5.15 -14.65 -15.64
N CYS A 190 -5.61 -14.01 -14.56
CA CYS A 190 -7.04 -13.79 -14.32
C CYS A 190 -7.68 -12.91 -15.41
N VAL A 191 -7.02 -11.81 -15.78
CA VAL A 191 -7.47 -10.92 -16.86
C VAL A 191 -7.46 -11.65 -18.21
N THR A 192 -6.38 -12.39 -18.53
CA THR A 192 -6.29 -13.16 -19.76
C THR A 192 -7.40 -14.19 -19.88
N ARG A 193 -7.67 -14.95 -18.80
CA ARG A 193 -8.76 -15.91 -18.76
C ARG A 193 -10.12 -15.28 -19.00
N TYR A 194 -10.35 -14.09 -18.44
CA TYR A 194 -11.58 -13.34 -18.68
C TYR A 194 -11.72 -12.96 -20.17
N LEU A 195 -10.68 -12.36 -20.75
CA LEU A 195 -10.69 -11.93 -22.15
C LEU A 195 -10.84 -13.10 -23.14
N LEU A 196 -10.30 -14.26 -22.79
CA LEU A 196 -10.37 -15.48 -23.62
C LEU A 196 -11.52 -16.44 -23.22
N LEU A 197 -12.41 -16.02 -22.32
CA LEU A 197 -13.58 -16.80 -21.84
C LEU A 197 -13.19 -18.18 -21.27
N GLN A 198 -12.05 -18.27 -20.58
CA GLN A 198 -11.50 -19.54 -20.04
C GLN A 198 -11.99 -19.86 -18.62
N GLY A 199 -12.92 -19.07 -18.09
CA GLY A 199 -13.42 -19.22 -16.72
C GLY A 199 -12.49 -18.58 -15.67
N ALA A 200 -13.00 -18.46 -14.44
CA ALA A 200 -12.33 -17.81 -13.34
C ALA A 200 -10.97 -18.44 -12.98
N CYS A 201 -10.06 -17.63 -12.46
CA CYS A 201 -8.70 -18.04 -12.08
C CYS A 201 -8.59 -18.52 -10.62
N ASN A 202 -9.54 -18.11 -9.77
CA ASN A 202 -9.51 -18.43 -8.34
C ASN A 202 -9.45 -19.94 -8.01
N PRO A 203 -10.03 -20.88 -8.80
CA PRO A 203 -9.85 -22.30 -8.53
C PRO A 203 -8.40 -22.78 -8.69
N LYS A 204 -7.60 -22.10 -9.52
CA LYS A 204 -6.18 -22.41 -9.74
C LYS A 204 -5.30 -21.91 -8.59
N TYR A 205 -5.58 -20.69 -8.09
CA TYR A 205 -4.70 -20.03 -7.13
C TYR A 205 -5.14 -20.14 -5.68
N GLY A 206 -6.45 -20.24 -5.43
CA GLY A 206 -7.01 -20.27 -4.08
C GLY A 206 -6.43 -21.36 -3.18
N PRO A 207 -6.32 -22.63 -3.62
CA PRO A 207 -5.81 -23.70 -2.77
C PRO A 207 -4.36 -23.51 -2.28
N GLY A 208 -3.53 -22.81 -3.03
CA GLY A 208 -2.13 -22.57 -2.67
C GLY A 208 -1.83 -21.16 -2.12
N TRP A 209 -2.85 -20.32 -1.96
CA TRP A 209 -2.64 -18.91 -1.65
C TRP A 209 -2.01 -18.68 -0.29
N GLN A 210 -2.52 -19.37 0.75
CA GLN A 210 -1.95 -19.25 2.09
C GLN A 210 -0.47 -19.64 2.14
N ALA A 211 -0.07 -20.73 1.47
CA ALA A 211 1.32 -21.15 1.41
C ALA A 211 2.24 -20.08 0.75
N ARG A 212 1.72 -19.34 -0.23
CA ARG A 212 2.46 -18.21 -0.81
C ARG A 212 2.60 -17.05 0.19
N VAL A 213 1.54 -16.76 0.94
CA VAL A 213 1.61 -15.77 2.03
C VAL A 213 2.62 -16.19 3.08
N ASP A 214 2.58 -17.45 3.52
CA ASP A 214 3.50 -17.98 4.54
C ASP A 214 4.96 -17.92 4.06
N GLY A 215 5.20 -18.10 2.75
CA GLY A 215 6.53 -18.01 2.13
C GLY A 215 7.10 -16.58 2.08
N LEU A 216 6.26 -15.57 1.89
CA LEU A 216 6.73 -14.18 1.82
C LEU A 216 7.02 -13.56 3.19
N VAL A 217 6.29 -13.96 4.26
CA VAL A 217 6.40 -13.34 5.59
C VAL A 217 7.85 -13.30 6.10
N PRO A 218 8.62 -14.40 6.13
CA PRO A 218 10.01 -14.34 6.59
C PRO A 218 10.91 -13.48 5.70
N LYS A 219 10.61 -13.35 4.40
CA LYS A 219 11.38 -12.51 3.47
C LYS A 219 11.18 -11.03 3.78
N VAL A 220 9.92 -10.61 3.97
CA VAL A 220 9.59 -9.23 4.35
C VAL A 220 10.12 -8.91 5.74
N THR A 221 9.99 -9.81 6.72
CA THR A 221 10.55 -9.65 8.06
C THR A 221 12.05 -9.41 8.01
N THR A 222 12.79 -10.25 7.27
CA THR A 222 14.25 -10.10 7.08
C THR A 222 14.57 -8.76 6.43
N THR A 223 13.85 -8.38 5.39
CA THR A 223 14.03 -7.10 4.69
C THR A 223 13.89 -5.92 5.66
N LEU A 224 12.84 -5.89 6.48
CA LEU A 224 12.64 -4.83 7.47
C LEU A 224 13.78 -4.81 8.52
N GLY A 225 14.23 -5.98 8.95
CA GLY A 225 15.39 -6.12 9.86
C GLY A 225 16.67 -5.55 9.25
N ASP A 226 16.92 -5.84 7.97
CA ASP A 226 18.06 -5.31 7.22
C ASP A 226 18.00 -3.78 7.10
N LEU A 227 16.83 -3.20 6.83
CA LEU A 227 16.67 -1.74 6.78
C LEU A 227 16.91 -1.10 8.16
N LYS A 228 16.46 -1.72 9.26
CA LYS A 228 16.79 -1.26 10.63
C LYS A 228 18.30 -1.30 10.86
N LYS A 229 18.97 -2.36 10.40
CA LYS A 229 20.43 -2.46 10.49
C LYS A 229 21.12 -1.34 9.71
N VAL A 230 20.70 -1.04 8.49
CA VAL A 230 21.22 0.07 7.68
C VAL A 230 21.09 1.40 8.42
N MET A 231 19.95 1.65 9.05
CA MET A 231 19.72 2.87 9.82
C MET A 231 20.63 2.91 11.06
N ALA A 232 20.77 1.80 11.78
CA ALA A 232 21.69 1.71 12.94
C ALA A 232 23.15 1.93 12.52
N ASP A 233 23.58 1.33 11.40
CA ASP A 233 24.93 1.52 10.85
C ASP A 233 25.19 2.98 10.40
N ALA A 234 24.13 3.75 10.13
CA ALA A 234 24.20 5.18 9.82
C ALA A 234 24.08 6.10 11.05
N GLY A 235 24.05 5.52 12.27
CA GLY A 235 24.03 6.24 13.54
C GLY A 235 22.63 6.57 14.10
N TYR A 236 21.57 5.98 13.54
CA TYR A 236 20.21 6.16 14.08
C TYR A 236 19.98 5.22 15.25
N THR A 237 19.28 5.73 16.26
CA THR A 237 18.77 4.91 17.37
C THR A 237 17.33 4.51 17.12
N GLU A 238 16.87 3.47 17.76
CA GLU A 238 15.47 3.08 17.73
C GLU A 238 14.58 4.23 18.24
N GLY A 239 13.50 4.51 17.51
CA GLY A 239 12.60 5.63 17.82
C GLY A 239 13.06 7.00 17.33
N SER A 240 14.30 7.15 16.79
CA SER A 240 14.75 8.41 16.16
C SER A 240 14.18 8.62 14.75
N TYR A 241 13.54 7.62 14.20
CA TYR A 241 12.85 7.61 12.91
C TYR A 241 11.66 6.63 12.96
N GLU A 242 10.77 6.73 12.01
CA GLU A 242 9.65 5.80 11.84
C GLU A 242 9.97 4.84 10.69
N LEU A 243 9.96 3.52 10.97
CA LEU A 243 9.95 2.49 9.93
C LEU A 243 8.52 1.99 9.76
N VAL A 244 7.91 2.27 8.61
CA VAL A 244 6.52 1.97 8.32
C VAL A 244 6.44 0.94 7.20
N LEU A 245 5.87 -0.23 7.47
CA LEU A 245 5.41 -1.16 6.44
C LEU A 245 3.95 -0.85 6.15
N MET A 246 3.67 -0.30 4.96
CA MET A 246 2.31 -0.07 4.49
C MET A 246 1.86 -1.28 3.65
N SER A 247 0.65 -1.73 3.89
CA SER A 247 0.05 -2.81 3.12
C SER A 247 -0.50 -2.33 1.77
N TYR A 248 -0.86 -3.28 0.92
CA TYR A 248 -1.42 -3.01 -0.41
C TYR A 248 -2.92 -2.72 -0.33
N SER A 249 -3.36 -1.66 -1.00
CA SER A 249 -4.79 -1.41 -1.20
C SER A 249 -5.34 -2.33 -2.27
N SER A 250 -6.57 -2.84 -2.06
CA SER A 250 -7.24 -3.65 -3.09
C SER A 250 -7.57 -2.77 -4.31
N PRO A 251 -7.15 -3.17 -5.52
CA PRO A 251 -7.44 -2.40 -6.73
C PRO A 251 -8.82 -2.69 -7.32
N ILE A 252 -9.50 -3.74 -6.85
CA ILE A 252 -10.74 -4.25 -7.46
C ILE A 252 -11.89 -4.28 -6.43
N THR A 253 -13.10 -3.99 -6.92
CA THR A 253 -14.35 -4.17 -6.17
C THR A 253 -14.67 -5.65 -6.00
N PRO A 254 -15.54 -6.03 -5.02
CA PRO A 254 -15.98 -7.43 -4.84
C PRO A 254 -16.75 -7.98 -6.04
N ASP A 255 -17.35 -7.12 -6.80
CA ASP A 255 -18.06 -7.40 -8.05
C ASP A 255 -17.58 -6.41 -9.12
N PHE A 256 -17.29 -6.87 -10.30
CA PHE A 256 -16.95 -6.01 -11.43
C PHE A 256 -18.24 -5.41 -12.02
N ARG A 257 -18.79 -4.40 -11.35
CA ARG A 257 -20.00 -3.71 -11.79
C ARG A 257 -19.74 -2.92 -13.07
N ASP A 258 -20.78 -2.78 -13.88
CA ASP A 258 -20.75 -1.84 -14.98
C ASP A 258 -20.73 -0.41 -14.42
N ASN A 259 -19.74 0.35 -14.82
CA ASN A 259 -19.69 1.77 -14.48
C ASN A 259 -20.59 2.54 -15.44
N PRO A 260 -21.61 3.29 -14.97
CA PRO A 260 -22.53 4.02 -15.85
C PRO A 260 -21.85 5.08 -16.73
N LYS A 261 -20.66 5.55 -16.37
CA LYS A 261 -19.85 6.45 -17.21
C LYS A 261 -19.18 5.74 -18.38
N PHE A 262 -19.01 4.41 -18.30
CA PHE A 262 -18.34 3.59 -19.29
C PHE A 262 -19.25 2.41 -19.65
N PRO A 263 -19.86 2.41 -20.84
CA PRO A 263 -20.76 1.35 -21.24
C PRO A 263 -19.99 0.02 -21.36
N GLY A 264 -20.26 -0.89 -20.45
CA GLY A 264 -19.62 -2.21 -20.36
C GLY A 264 -18.32 -2.26 -19.53
N LYS A 265 -17.98 -3.47 -19.07
CA LYS A 265 -16.84 -3.72 -18.20
C LYS A 265 -15.49 -3.34 -18.84
N LEU A 266 -15.31 -3.70 -20.11
CA LEU A 266 -14.04 -3.50 -20.81
C LEU A 266 -13.66 -2.02 -20.98
N PRO A 267 -14.53 -1.12 -21.44
CA PRO A 267 -14.22 0.30 -21.51
C PRO A 267 -13.93 0.95 -20.16
N GLY A 268 -14.52 0.44 -19.08
CA GLY A 268 -14.27 0.88 -17.70
C GLY A 268 -12.99 0.34 -17.09
N GLY A 269 -12.26 -0.51 -17.81
CA GLY A 269 -11.09 -1.20 -17.27
C GLY A 269 -11.41 -2.27 -16.23
N CYS A 270 -12.67 -2.69 -16.15
CA CYS A 270 -13.22 -3.61 -15.15
C CYS A 270 -13.18 -5.06 -15.63
N VAL A 271 -12.02 -5.53 -16.02
CA VAL A 271 -11.87 -6.83 -16.65
C VAL A 271 -11.62 -7.93 -15.63
N GLY A 272 -12.56 -8.85 -15.50
CA GLY A 272 -12.46 -10.00 -14.60
C GLY A 272 -13.79 -10.68 -14.35
N TYR A 273 -13.72 -11.90 -13.80
CA TYR A 273 -14.91 -12.62 -13.31
C TYR A 273 -15.24 -12.19 -11.88
N ASP A 274 -16.51 -12.04 -11.57
CA ASP A 274 -16.98 -11.68 -10.22
C ASP A 274 -16.50 -12.69 -9.15
N ALA A 275 -16.34 -13.97 -9.53
CA ALA A 275 -15.79 -14.99 -8.64
C ALA A 275 -14.34 -14.69 -8.23
N ASP A 276 -13.52 -14.16 -9.15
CA ASP A 276 -12.14 -13.77 -8.88
C ASP A 276 -12.08 -12.50 -8.05
N ALA A 277 -12.94 -11.52 -8.34
CA ALA A 277 -13.05 -10.30 -7.57
C ALA A 277 -13.44 -10.59 -6.11
N ARG A 278 -14.44 -11.43 -5.90
CA ARG A 278 -14.83 -11.88 -4.55
C ARG A 278 -13.71 -12.63 -3.84
N TRP A 279 -13.10 -13.62 -4.49
CA TRP A 279 -11.95 -14.30 -3.91
C TRP A 279 -10.82 -13.34 -3.53
N GLY A 280 -10.51 -12.38 -4.39
CA GLY A 280 -9.53 -11.34 -4.14
C GLY A 280 -9.83 -10.57 -2.85
N ARG A 281 -11.06 -10.08 -2.72
CA ARG A 281 -11.51 -9.25 -1.58
C ARG A 281 -11.70 -10.04 -0.29
N ASP A 282 -12.29 -11.23 -0.37
CA ASP A 282 -12.71 -11.95 0.81
C ASP A 282 -11.66 -12.92 1.35
N THR A 283 -10.68 -13.29 0.52
CA THR A 283 -9.68 -14.31 0.87
C THR A 283 -8.25 -13.84 0.61
N ALA A 284 -7.93 -13.48 -0.64
CA ALA A 284 -6.54 -13.29 -1.05
C ALA A 284 -5.91 -12.04 -0.42
N VAL A 285 -6.60 -10.90 -0.49
CA VAL A 285 -6.13 -9.64 0.12
C VAL A 285 -6.07 -9.75 1.64
N PRO A 286 -7.12 -10.20 2.35
CA PRO A 286 -7.04 -10.35 3.81
C PRO A 286 -5.94 -11.29 4.30
N ALA A 287 -5.70 -12.41 3.63
CA ALA A 287 -4.60 -13.31 3.97
C ALA A 287 -3.24 -12.61 3.82
N PHE A 288 -3.05 -11.89 2.71
CA PHE A 288 -1.83 -11.12 2.45
C PHE A 288 -1.61 -10.04 3.52
N GLN A 289 -2.64 -9.28 3.87
CA GLN A 289 -2.57 -8.26 4.92
C GLN A 289 -2.16 -8.83 6.27
N LYS A 290 -2.75 -9.96 6.67
CA LYS A 290 -2.36 -10.66 7.91
C LYS A 290 -0.90 -11.07 7.89
N GLY A 291 -0.39 -11.55 6.76
CA GLY A 291 1.03 -11.87 6.58
C GLY A 291 1.94 -10.65 6.73
N LEU A 292 1.61 -9.53 6.09
CA LEU A 292 2.39 -8.29 6.20
C LEU A 292 2.34 -7.72 7.63
N ARG A 293 1.18 -7.78 8.28
CA ARG A 293 1.05 -7.37 9.68
C ARG A 293 1.95 -8.20 10.60
N ALA A 294 1.99 -9.52 10.40
CA ALA A 294 2.90 -10.40 11.14
C ALA A 294 4.36 -10.01 10.90
N ALA A 295 4.76 -9.82 9.63
CA ALA A 295 6.13 -9.41 9.30
C ALA A 295 6.53 -8.07 9.95
N ALA A 296 5.63 -7.09 9.98
CA ALA A 296 5.88 -5.80 10.64
C ALA A 296 6.06 -5.96 12.15
N ARG A 297 5.20 -6.75 12.81
CA ARG A 297 5.29 -7.04 14.24
C ARG A 297 6.61 -7.74 14.60
N ASP A 298 6.96 -8.78 13.84
CA ASP A 298 8.18 -9.58 14.06
C ASP A 298 9.45 -8.73 13.88
N ALA A 299 9.44 -7.79 12.93
CA ALA A 299 10.55 -6.87 12.70
C ALA A 299 10.52 -5.64 13.63
N GLY A 300 9.47 -5.43 14.43
CA GLY A 300 9.28 -4.23 15.24
C GLY A 300 9.13 -2.96 14.41
N ALA A 301 8.53 -3.05 13.21
CA ALA A 301 8.14 -1.92 12.38
C ALA A 301 6.71 -1.47 12.70
N THR A 302 6.36 -0.25 12.33
CA THR A 302 4.98 0.21 12.36
C THR A 302 4.22 -0.38 11.18
N TYR A 303 3.05 -0.95 11.42
CA TYR A 303 2.17 -1.44 10.36
C TYR A 303 1.10 -0.42 10.04
N LEU A 304 1.01 -0.01 8.78
CA LEU A 304 -0.06 0.83 8.24
C LEU A 304 -0.94 -0.01 7.32
N ASP A 305 -2.13 -0.37 7.79
CA ASP A 305 -3.12 -1.11 7.01
C ASP A 305 -3.83 -0.17 6.03
N GLY A 306 -3.39 -0.21 4.78
CA GLY A 306 -4.02 0.48 3.66
C GLY A 306 -4.96 -0.41 2.84
N SER A 307 -5.23 -1.64 3.28
CA SER A 307 -5.99 -2.63 2.49
C SER A 307 -7.34 -2.12 2.01
N ARG A 308 -7.95 -1.24 2.79
CA ARG A 308 -9.28 -0.72 2.57
C ARG A 308 -9.30 0.74 2.13
N LEU A 309 -8.13 1.32 1.88
CA LEU A 309 -8.03 2.73 1.54
C LEU A 309 -8.74 3.10 0.22
N PHE A 310 -8.75 2.18 -0.73
CA PHE A 310 -9.37 2.44 -2.04
C PHE A 310 -10.83 1.99 -2.14
N GLN A 311 -11.46 1.68 -1.02
CA GLN A 311 -12.87 1.31 -1.02
C GLN A 311 -13.77 2.40 -1.54
N GLY A 312 -14.63 2.05 -2.50
CA GLY A 312 -15.44 3.00 -3.24
C GLY A 312 -14.66 3.79 -4.30
N HIS A 313 -13.35 3.54 -4.40
CA HIS A 313 -12.43 4.19 -5.35
C HIS A 313 -11.61 3.18 -6.18
N GLU A 314 -11.98 1.91 -6.15
CA GLU A 314 -11.36 0.86 -6.96
C GLU A 314 -11.67 1.06 -8.45
N VAL A 315 -11.13 0.21 -9.30
CA VAL A 315 -11.55 0.17 -10.72
C VAL A 315 -13.07 -0.04 -10.80
N CYS A 316 -13.72 0.47 -11.82
CA CYS A 316 -15.17 0.44 -12.01
C CYS A 316 -16.00 1.35 -11.10
N THR A 317 -15.39 2.15 -10.27
CA THR A 317 -16.09 3.16 -9.47
C THR A 317 -16.14 4.50 -10.22
N ASP A 318 -17.04 5.38 -9.79
CA ASP A 318 -17.18 6.71 -10.42
C ASP A 318 -16.02 7.65 -10.13
N ASP A 319 -15.34 7.45 -9.02
CA ASP A 319 -14.18 8.24 -8.56
C ASP A 319 -12.98 7.34 -8.28
N THR A 320 -12.41 6.77 -9.34
CA THR A 320 -11.35 5.77 -9.20
C THR A 320 -10.00 6.36 -8.79
N TRP A 321 -9.35 5.73 -7.81
CA TRP A 321 -7.98 5.97 -7.36
C TRP A 321 -6.98 4.96 -7.94
N VAL A 322 -7.47 4.07 -8.77
CA VAL A 322 -6.72 2.99 -9.43
C VAL A 322 -6.86 3.12 -10.94
N ARG A 323 -5.82 2.85 -11.68
CA ARG A 323 -5.95 2.67 -13.13
C ARG A 323 -6.66 1.36 -13.44
N GLY A 324 -7.62 1.39 -14.34
CA GLY A 324 -8.17 0.20 -14.96
C GLY A 324 -7.16 -0.50 -15.88
N LEU A 325 -7.62 -1.51 -16.61
CA LEU A 325 -6.78 -2.13 -17.64
C LEU A 325 -6.32 -1.06 -18.63
N THR A 326 -5.01 -0.87 -18.70
CA THR A 326 -4.36 0.08 -19.61
C THR A 326 -3.76 -0.69 -20.76
N VAL A 327 -4.19 -0.38 -21.99
CA VAL A 327 -3.66 -0.97 -23.22
C VAL A 327 -3.36 0.17 -24.19
N ASP A 328 -2.18 0.17 -24.76
CA ASP A 328 -1.87 1.09 -25.85
C ASP A 328 -2.55 0.62 -27.13
N LEU A 329 -3.64 1.31 -27.50
CA LEU A 329 -4.42 1.01 -28.71
C LEU A 329 -3.68 1.40 -30.00
N SER A 330 -2.59 2.17 -29.93
CA SER A 330 -1.74 2.45 -31.08
C SER A 330 -0.84 1.25 -31.46
N HIS A 331 -0.63 0.35 -30.49
CA HIS A 331 0.10 -0.91 -30.66
C HIS A 331 -0.70 -2.07 -30.05
N PRO A 332 -1.85 -2.46 -30.67
CA PRO A 332 -2.79 -3.39 -30.02
C PRO A 332 -2.26 -4.84 -29.89
N PHE A 333 -1.27 -5.24 -30.69
CA PHE A 333 -0.73 -6.61 -30.64
C PHE A 333 0.75 -6.67 -31.07
N PRO A 334 1.63 -7.26 -30.23
CA PRO A 334 1.37 -7.57 -28.82
C PRO A 334 1.18 -6.26 -28.02
N PRO A 335 0.35 -6.27 -26.95
CA PRO A 335 0.20 -5.09 -26.11
C PRO A 335 1.56 -4.63 -25.59
N ASP A 336 1.78 -3.32 -25.58
CA ASP A 336 2.98 -2.78 -24.96
C ASP A 336 3.02 -3.17 -23.48
N ALA A 337 4.07 -3.92 -23.11
CA ALA A 337 4.24 -4.44 -21.76
C ALA A 337 4.30 -3.30 -20.71
N ASN A 338 4.78 -2.13 -21.10
CA ASN A 338 4.85 -0.96 -20.23
C ASN A 338 3.44 -0.41 -19.90
N SER A 339 2.58 -0.28 -20.90
CA SER A 339 1.19 0.15 -20.69
C SER A 339 0.43 -0.85 -19.81
N VAL A 340 0.60 -2.16 -20.06
CA VAL A 340 -0.07 -3.21 -19.28
C VAL A 340 0.37 -3.19 -17.80
N ARG A 341 1.65 -2.93 -17.52
CA ARG A 341 2.17 -2.80 -16.15
C ARG A 341 1.44 -1.76 -15.32
N GLN A 342 1.00 -0.66 -15.91
CA GLN A 342 0.28 0.42 -15.21
C GLN A 342 -1.13 0.01 -14.77
N SER A 343 -1.65 -1.11 -15.30
CA SER A 343 -2.98 -1.61 -14.96
C SER A 343 -3.08 -2.00 -13.49
N PHE A 344 -4.19 -1.68 -12.87
CA PHE A 344 -4.51 -1.99 -11.47
C PHE A 344 -3.56 -1.36 -10.43
N HIS A 345 -2.76 -0.36 -10.84
CA HIS A 345 -1.91 0.41 -9.94
C HIS A 345 -2.57 1.72 -9.51
N PRO A 346 -2.18 2.28 -8.35
CA PRO A 346 -2.71 3.56 -7.88
C PRO A 346 -2.44 4.68 -8.87
N ASN A 347 -3.42 5.51 -9.13
CA ASN A 347 -3.24 6.75 -9.88
C ASN A 347 -2.78 7.91 -8.95
N GLY A 348 -2.70 9.12 -9.48
CA GLY A 348 -2.28 10.28 -8.70
C GLY A 348 -3.15 10.58 -7.47
N ARG A 349 -4.45 10.20 -7.48
CA ARG A 349 -5.35 10.31 -6.32
C ARG A 349 -5.05 9.23 -5.28
N GLY A 350 -4.80 7.99 -5.71
CA GLY A 350 -4.37 6.91 -4.83
C GLY A 350 -3.09 7.26 -4.09
N HIS A 351 -2.09 7.84 -4.78
CA HIS A 351 -0.87 8.31 -4.14
C HIS A 351 -1.10 9.51 -3.21
N ALA A 352 -2.06 10.39 -3.51
CA ALA A 352 -2.46 11.46 -2.58
C ALA A 352 -3.09 10.90 -1.30
N ALA A 353 -3.91 9.85 -1.41
CA ALA A 353 -4.48 9.16 -0.27
C ALA A 353 -3.41 8.48 0.59
N PHE A 354 -2.44 7.79 -0.01
CA PHE A 354 -1.28 7.25 0.71
C PHE A 354 -0.53 8.35 1.47
N ALA A 355 -0.27 9.48 0.81
CA ALA A 355 0.42 10.62 1.42
C ALA A 355 -0.36 11.19 2.61
N ALA A 356 -1.68 11.29 2.51
CA ALA A 356 -2.54 11.74 3.62
C ALA A 356 -2.47 10.79 4.82
N CYS A 357 -2.53 9.47 4.57
CA CYS A 357 -2.41 8.44 5.61
C CYS A 357 -1.04 8.49 6.31
N LEU A 358 0.05 8.59 5.54
CA LEU A 358 1.41 8.69 6.08
C LEU A 358 1.60 9.95 6.90
N SER A 359 1.05 11.07 6.43
CA SER A 359 1.09 12.35 7.15
C SER A 359 0.32 12.29 8.46
N ALA A 360 -0.86 11.66 8.45
CA ALA A 360 -1.67 11.49 9.65
C ALA A 360 -1.03 10.52 10.66
N LEU A 361 -0.27 9.52 10.20
CA LEU A 361 0.43 8.55 11.04
C LEU A 361 1.65 9.16 11.73
N HIS A 362 2.35 10.09 11.04
CA HIS A 362 3.59 10.66 11.54
C HIS A 362 3.44 11.32 12.92
N GLY A 363 4.32 10.96 13.85
CA GLY A 363 4.34 11.51 15.21
C GLY A 363 3.24 11.00 16.14
N THR A 364 2.37 10.07 15.71
CA THR A 364 1.32 9.53 16.59
C THR A 364 1.83 8.52 17.60
N GLY A 365 2.98 7.89 17.35
CA GLY A 365 3.52 6.80 18.15
C GLY A 365 2.75 5.47 18.02
N LEU A 366 1.76 5.38 17.14
CA LEU A 366 1.02 4.15 16.89
C LEU A 366 1.95 3.10 16.27
N ARG A 367 1.89 1.88 16.77
CA ARG A 367 2.61 0.73 16.19
C ARG A 367 1.81 0.02 15.11
N GLU A 368 0.50 0.14 15.17
CA GLU A 368 -0.44 -0.32 14.16
C GLU A 368 -1.51 0.73 13.94
N ALA A 369 -1.78 1.00 12.71
CA ALA A 369 -2.84 1.90 12.28
C ALA A 369 -3.48 1.39 10.99
N SER A 370 -4.70 1.77 10.75
CA SER A 370 -5.41 1.56 9.48
C SER A 370 -5.84 2.89 8.89
N CYS A 371 -5.92 2.92 7.56
CA CYS A 371 -6.35 4.09 6.82
C CYS A 371 -7.38 3.69 5.77
N ALA A 372 -8.51 4.38 5.78
CA ALA A 372 -9.62 4.13 4.86
C ALA A 372 -10.44 5.42 4.67
N ASP A 373 -11.27 5.44 3.64
CA ASP A 373 -12.32 6.43 3.42
C ASP A 373 -13.70 5.77 3.57
N PRO A 374 -14.18 5.58 4.82
CA PRO A 374 -15.37 4.78 5.09
C PRO A 374 -16.67 5.38 4.55
N GLY A 375 -16.66 6.65 4.19
CA GLY A 375 -17.83 7.34 3.63
C GLY A 375 -17.73 7.56 2.13
N SER A 376 -16.69 7.03 1.47
CA SER A 376 -16.37 7.33 0.06
C SER A 376 -16.41 8.84 -0.23
N THR A 377 -15.87 9.61 0.72
CA THR A 377 -15.89 11.09 0.68
C THR A 377 -14.70 11.67 -0.08
N GLY A 378 -13.74 10.85 -0.45
CA GLY A 378 -12.45 11.27 -1.00
C GLY A 378 -11.43 11.68 0.08
N GLN A 379 -11.76 11.49 1.36
CA GLN A 379 -10.91 11.84 2.50
C GLN A 379 -10.56 10.62 3.33
N ALA A 380 -9.30 10.20 3.25
CA ALA A 380 -8.81 9.10 4.07
C ALA A 380 -8.71 9.50 5.54
N VAL A 381 -9.12 8.59 6.42
CA VAL A 381 -9.09 8.74 7.88
C VAL A 381 -8.18 7.68 8.48
N LEU A 382 -7.25 8.11 9.34
CA LEU A 382 -6.38 7.22 10.11
C LEU A 382 -7.07 6.76 11.39
N ARG A 383 -6.86 5.49 11.75
CA ARG A 383 -7.34 4.87 12.99
C ARG A 383 -6.25 4.05 13.64
N ALA A 384 -6.29 3.95 14.97
CA ALA A 384 -5.42 3.03 15.70
C ALA A 384 -5.85 1.57 15.44
N GLY A 385 -4.88 0.67 15.33
CA GLY A 385 -5.09 -0.74 15.05
C GLY A 385 -5.30 -1.05 13.56
N ALA A 386 -5.24 -2.33 13.21
CA ALA A 386 -5.58 -2.77 11.85
C ALA A 386 -7.10 -2.69 11.64
N TRP A 387 -7.51 -2.49 10.40
CA TRP A 387 -8.92 -2.31 10.07
C TRP A 387 -9.79 -3.51 10.48
N ASP A 388 -9.29 -4.73 10.24
CA ASP A 388 -10.03 -5.95 10.59
C ASP A 388 -10.31 -6.08 12.10
N ASP A 389 -9.51 -5.45 12.95
CA ASP A 389 -9.74 -5.45 14.40
C ASP A 389 -10.94 -4.55 14.82
N ALA A 390 -11.37 -3.67 13.93
CA ALA A 390 -12.51 -2.79 14.18
C ALA A 390 -13.86 -3.49 13.99
N PHE A 391 -13.89 -4.63 13.29
CA PHE A 391 -15.09 -5.41 13.04
C PHE A 391 -15.28 -6.48 14.12
N GLY A 392 -16.50 -6.63 14.52
CA GLY A 392 -16.91 -7.68 15.47
C GLY A 392 -18.35 -8.11 15.23
N PRO A 393 -18.78 -9.22 15.84
CA PRO A 393 -20.16 -9.65 15.71
C PRO A 393 -21.09 -8.68 16.45
N LEU A 394 -22.24 -8.40 15.88
CA LEU A 394 -23.37 -7.83 16.61
C LEU A 394 -24.20 -9.00 17.15
N ARG A 395 -23.86 -9.46 18.36
CA ARG A 395 -24.49 -10.61 19.00
C ARG A 395 -25.65 -10.16 19.88
N ALA A 396 -26.83 -10.71 19.59
CA ALA A 396 -28.00 -10.50 20.43
C ALA A 396 -27.93 -11.33 21.72
N GLY A 397 -28.59 -10.85 22.79
CA GLY A 397 -28.75 -11.62 24.02
C GLY A 397 -29.57 -12.93 23.85
N THR A 398 -30.21 -13.09 22.71
CA THR A 398 -30.84 -14.36 22.26
C THR A 398 -29.82 -15.41 21.78
N GLY A 399 -28.55 -15.04 21.66
CA GLY A 399 -27.45 -15.92 21.27
C GLY A 399 -27.13 -15.94 19.78
N VAL A 400 -27.92 -15.29 18.91
CA VAL A 400 -27.66 -15.18 17.47
C VAL A 400 -26.88 -13.93 17.15
N CYS A 401 -26.17 -13.94 16.00
CA CYS A 401 -25.45 -12.80 15.45
C CYS A 401 -26.22 -12.20 14.26
N LEU A 402 -26.08 -10.90 14.05
CA LEU A 402 -26.56 -10.25 12.83
C LEU A 402 -25.75 -10.78 11.63
N ASP A 403 -26.45 -11.24 10.61
CA ASP A 403 -25.89 -11.97 9.49
C ASP A 403 -26.45 -11.45 8.17
N ALA A 404 -25.59 -11.28 7.17
CA ALA A 404 -26.03 -11.07 5.80
C ALA A 404 -26.37 -12.44 5.20
N LYS A 405 -27.65 -12.68 4.90
CA LYS A 405 -28.20 -13.98 4.53
C LYS A 405 -27.43 -14.63 3.38
N GLY A 406 -26.95 -15.85 3.63
CA GLY A 406 -26.19 -16.62 2.63
C GLY A 406 -24.79 -16.10 2.34
N GLY A 407 -24.28 -15.12 3.11
CA GLY A 407 -23.02 -14.45 2.83
C GLY A 407 -23.07 -13.54 1.60
N ASP A 408 -24.25 -13.22 1.10
CA ASP A 408 -24.44 -12.32 -0.03
C ASP A 408 -24.19 -10.86 0.40
N THR A 409 -23.61 -10.08 -0.49
CA THR A 409 -23.25 -8.68 -0.24
C THR A 409 -23.89 -7.70 -1.23
N LEU A 410 -24.87 -8.16 -1.99
CA LEU A 410 -25.60 -7.31 -2.93
C LEU A 410 -26.58 -6.36 -2.20
N ASN A 411 -27.01 -5.32 -2.90
CA ASN A 411 -28.08 -4.45 -2.42
C ASN A 411 -29.35 -5.28 -2.18
N ASP A 412 -30.11 -4.90 -1.17
CA ASP A 412 -31.33 -5.59 -0.72
C ASP A 412 -31.09 -7.00 -0.13
N THR A 413 -29.83 -7.41 0.09
CA THR A 413 -29.54 -8.65 0.83
C THR A 413 -30.18 -8.58 2.20
N ALA A 414 -31.03 -9.55 2.52
CA ALA A 414 -31.74 -9.61 3.79
C ALA A 414 -30.77 -9.80 4.96
N LEU A 415 -30.95 -9.05 6.02
CA LEU A 415 -30.27 -9.25 7.29
C LEU A 415 -31.10 -10.15 8.19
N ILE A 416 -30.45 -11.13 8.80
CA ILE A 416 -31.09 -12.15 9.63
C ILE A 416 -30.33 -12.36 10.94
N GLY A 417 -30.96 -13.00 11.91
CA GLY A 417 -30.27 -13.65 13.00
C GLY A 417 -29.74 -15.02 12.55
N TRP A 418 -28.50 -15.35 12.84
CA TRP A 418 -27.90 -16.66 12.53
C TRP A 418 -26.95 -17.10 13.64
N ASP A 419 -26.56 -18.39 13.62
CA ASP A 419 -25.51 -18.86 14.52
C ASP A 419 -24.24 -18.05 14.36
N CYS A 420 -23.59 -17.67 15.46
CA CYS A 420 -22.36 -16.90 15.41
C CYS A 420 -21.21 -17.78 14.89
N THR A 421 -20.79 -17.56 13.66
CA THR A 421 -19.77 -18.35 12.96
C THR A 421 -18.41 -17.65 12.93
N GLY A 422 -18.37 -16.34 13.20
CA GLY A 422 -17.16 -15.53 13.08
C GLY A 422 -16.72 -15.27 11.63
N THR A 423 -17.61 -15.51 10.67
CA THR A 423 -17.39 -15.22 9.26
C THR A 423 -17.63 -13.73 8.96
N ARG A 424 -17.03 -13.22 7.87
CA ARG A 424 -17.03 -11.79 7.54
C ARG A 424 -18.41 -11.19 7.24
N ASN A 425 -19.38 -12.02 6.87
CA ASN A 425 -20.79 -11.61 6.72
C ASN A 425 -21.51 -11.39 8.06
N GLN A 426 -20.83 -11.63 9.20
CA GLN A 426 -21.28 -11.36 10.56
C GLN A 426 -20.38 -10.33 11.27
N GLY A 427 -19.33 -9.85 10.62
CA GLY A 427 -18.48 -8.77 11.13
C GLY A 427 -19.10 -7.41 10.83
N TRP A 428 -19.26 -6.58 11.85
CA TRP A 428 -19.85 -5.25 11.76
C TRP A 428 -18.99 -4.21 12.45
N TRP A 429 -18.95 -3.02 11.89
CA TRP A 429 -18.30 -1.89 12.49
C TRP A 429 -19.17 -0.65 12.35
N GLN A 430 -19.39 0.07 13.45
CA GLN A 430 -20.10 1.33 13.42
C GLN A 430 -19.13 2.51 13.32
N SER A 431 -19.28 3.32 12.29
CA SER A 431 -18.53 4.57 12.14
C SER A 431 -18.90 5.56 13.25
N PRO A 432 -17.93 5.99 14.08
CA PRO A 432 -18.19 6.97 15.11
C PRO A 432 -18.54 8.35 14.53
N ASP A 433 -18.09 8.65 13.32
CA ASP A 433 -18.24 9.95 12.68
C ASP A 433 -19.59 10.08 11.96
N THR A 434 -20.06 9.01 11.35
CA THR A 434 -21.28 9.02 10.50
C THR A 434 -22.44 8.29 11.14
N GLY A 435 -22.18 7.39 12.07
CA GLY A 435 -23.17 6.46 12.63
C GLY A 435 -23.54 5.30 11.72
N ALA A 436 -22.94 5.20 10.53
CA ALA A 436 -23.16 4.09 9.61
C ALA A 436 -22.61 2.78 10.18
N VAL A 437 -23.31 1.67 9.95
CA VAL A 437 -22.91 0.33 10.40
C VAL A 437 -22.50 -0.47 9.16
N HIS A 438 -21.20 -0.65 9.00
CA HIS A 438 -20.57 -1.30 7.86
C HIS A 438 -20.42 -2.79 8.11
N ILE A 439 -20.57 -3.60 7.06
CA ILE A 439 -20.28 -5.03 7.10
C ILE A 439 -18.80 -5.31 6.75
N GLU A 440 -18.20 -6.31 7.37
CA GLU A 440 -16.80 -6.68 7.11
C GLU A 440 -16.60 -7.33 5.72
N ALA A 441 -17.56 -8.10 5.25
CA ALA A 441 -17.47 -8.83 3.98
C ALA A 441 -17.27 -7.91 2.76
N THR A 442 -17.82 -6.69 2.83
CA THR A 442 -17.61 -5.64 1.84
C THR A 442 -17.76 -4.30 2.53
N HIS A 443 -17.15 -3.23 1.99
CA HIS A 443 -17.14 -1.97 2.74
C HIS A 443 -18.08 -0.91 2.20
N ASP A 444 -18.52 -1.13 1.03
CA ASP A 444 -19.47 -0.28 0.36
C ASP A 444 -20.92 -0.64 0.72
N ARG A 445 -21.11 -1.56 1.69
CA ARG A 445 -22.43 -1.93 2.18
C ARG A 445 -22.60 -1.59 3.66
N CYS A 446 -23.76 -1.02 3.93
CA CYS A 446 -24.18 -0.61 5.26
C CYS A 446 -25.51 -1.28 5.65
N LEU A 447 -25.72 -1.43 6.95
CA LEU A 447 -27.03 -1.68 7.52
C LEU A 447 -27.99 -0.58 7.08
N ASP A 448 -29.12 -0.96 6.49
CA ASP A 448 -30.06 -0.04 5.85
C ASP A 448 -31.50 -0.31 6.26
N ILE A 449 -32.28 0.78 6.35
CA ILE A 449 -33.71 0.73 6.57
C ILE A 449 -34.39 1.05 5.24
N PRO A 450 -34.86 0.04 4.46
CA PRO A 450 -35.36 0.23 3.13
C PRO A 450 -36.43 1.33 3.04
N GLY A 451 -36.18 2.33 2.15
CA GLY A 451 -37.08 3.43 1.90
C GLY A 451 -37.27 4.38 3.08
N ALA A 452 -36.36 4.40 4.05
CA ALA A 452 -36.46 5.19 5.29
C ALA A 452 -37.79 4.95 6.05
N ASP A 453 -38.30 3.71 6.00
CA ASP A 453 -39.58 3.32 6.61
C ASP A 453 -39.37 2.98 8.10
N TYR A 454 -39.37 4.00 8.93
CA TYR A 454 -39.13 3.92 10.38
C TYR A 454 -40.39 3.44 11.12
N ARG A 455 -40.70 2.16 11.04
CA ARG A 455 -41.83 1.55 11.78
C ARG A 455 -41.44 0.21 12.39
N ALA A 456 -42.12 -0.16 13.46
CA ALA A 456 -42.00 -1.48 14.06
C ALA A 456 -42.40 -2.57 13.03
N GLY A 457 -41.62 -3.66 12.98
CA GLY A 457 -41.78 -4.74 12.02
C GLY A 457 -41.02 -4.58 10.72
N ARG A 458 -40.39 -3.41 10.43
CA ARG A 458 -39.62 -3.19 9.22
C ARG A 458 -38.36 -4.06 9.22
N SER A 459 -38.19 -4.89 8.17
CA SER A 459 -36.99 -5.70 7.97
C SER A 459 -35.82 -4.85 7.47
N LEU A 460 -34.63 -5.20 7.92
CA LEU A 460 -33.38 -4.53 7.57
C LEU A 460 -32.65 -5.28 6.46
N VAL A 461 -31.88 -4.55 5.68
CA VAL A 461 -31.12 -5.08 4.55
C VAL A 461 -29.70 -4.53 4.54
N LEU A 462 -28.84 -5.08 3.67
CA LEU A 462 -27.63 -4.41 3.20
C LEU A 462 -27.97 -3.50 2.02
N TYR A 463 -27.34 -2.34 1.99
CA TYR A 463 -27.42 -1.43 0.85
C TYR A 463 -26.12 -0.64 0.69
N ASP A 464 -25.88 -0.06 -0.52
CA ASP A 464 -24.76 0.86 -0.74
C ASP A 464 -24.70 1.91 0.37
N CYS A 465 -23.52 2.14 0.94
CA CYS A 465 -23.33 3.19 1.93
C CYS A 465 -23.50 4.56 1.28
N LYS A 466 -24.63 5.21 1.51
CA LYS A 466 -24.99 6.51 0.91
C LYS A 466 -24.91 7.67 1.89
N GLY A 467 -24.64 7.37 3.18
CA GLY A 467 -24.64 8.38 4.25
C GLY A 467 -26.01 9.02 4.51
N GLN A 468 -27.08 8.40 4.03
CA GLN A 468 -28.45 8.88 4.21
C GLN A 468 -28.98 8.61 5.64
N PRO A 469 -30.03 9.27 6.10
CA PRO A 469 -30.59 9.08 7.45
C PRO A 469 -30.99 7.63 7.78
N ASP A 470 -31.42 6.86 6.79
CA ASP A 470 -31.81 5.44 6.89
C ASP A 470 -30.66 4.46 7.17
N GLN A 471 -29.42 4.97 7.09
CA GLN A 471 -28.20 4.24 7.41
C GLN A 471 -27.49 4.76 8.66
N LYS A 472 -28.05 5.76 9.35
CA LYS A 472 -27.46 6.34 10.56
C LYS A 472 -28.07 5.77 11.81
N PHE A 473 -27.22 5.16 12.61
CA PHE A 473 -27.60 4.53 13.86
C PHE A 473 -26.84 5.13 15.04
N THR A 474 -27.45 5.06 16.21
CA THR A 474 -26.83 5.43 17.48
C THR A 474 -26.85 4.24 18.42
N ARG A 475 -25.83 4.10 19.26
CA ARG A 475 -25.80 3.14 20.34
C ARG A 475 -26.24 3.79 21.65
N THR A 476 -27.15 3.13 22.36
CA THR A 476 -27.53 3.48 23.71
C THR A 476 -27.38 2.23 24.58
N GLY A 477 -26.27 2.14 25.31
CA GLY A 477 -25.87 0.88 25.94
C GLY A 477 -25.64 -0.20 24.89
N ALA A 478 -26.27 -1.35 25.07
CA ALA A 478 -26.19 -2.45 24.11
C ALA A 478 -27.22 -2.36 22.96
N THR A 479 -28.08 -1.33 22.90
CA THR A 479 -29.08 -1.20 21.84
C THR A 479 -28.56 -0.39 20.68
N LEU A 480 -28.90 -0.82 19.46
CA LEU A 480 -28.62 -0.11 18.20
C LEU A 480 -29.94 0.48 17.69
N ARG A 481 -29.99 1.78 17.48
CA ARG A 481 -31.21 2.54 17.17
C ARG A 481 -31.02 3.40 15.93
N PRO A 482 -32.02 3.51 15.03
CA PRO A 482 -31.96 4.53 13.98
C PRO A 482 -31.83 5.93 14.60
N ALA A 483 -30.92 6.75 14.11
CA ALA A 483 -30.75 8.13 14.62
C ALA A 483 -32.01 8.99 14.40
N ALA A 484 -32.74 8.72 13.30
CA ALA A 484 -33.99 9.40 12.95
C ALA A 484 -35.23 8.91 13.72
N ALA A 485 -35.15 7.74 14.38
CA ALA A 485 -36.26 7.12 15.12
C ALA A 485 -35.74 6.39 16.37
N PRO A 486 -35.31 7.12 17.43
CA PRO A 486 -34.62 6.55 18.58
C PRO A 486 -35.47 5.65 19.47
N ASP A 487 -36.79 5.64 19.27
CA ASP A 487 -37.74 4.74 19.97
C ASP A 487 -37.80 3.35 19.39
N LEU A 488 -37.14 3.16 18.21
CA LEU A 488 -37.00 1.85 17.56
C LEU A 488 -35.61 1.28 17.82
N CYS A 489 -35.57 -0.04 17.98
CA CYS A 489 -34.36 -0.82 18.21
C CYS A 489 -34.20 -1.90 17.14
N VAL A 490 -32.96 -2.14 16.68
CA VAL A 490 -32.63 -3.31 15.89
C VAL A 490 -32.83 -4.55 16.74
N THR A 491 -33.60 -5.52 16.23
CA THR A 491 -34.09 -6.67 16.98
C THR A 491 -33.78 -7.98 16.26
N LEU A 492 -33.13 -8.93 16.95
CA LEU A 492 -32.78 -10.26 16.48
C LEU A 492 -33.45 -11.31 17.37
N THR A 493 -34.55 -11.84 16.92
CA THR A 493 -35.39 -12.76 17.73
C THR A 493 -34.90 -14.20 17.75
N GLY A 494 -34.17 -14.66 16.72
CA GLY A 494 -33.67 -16.02 16.62
C GLY A 494 -33.02 -16.34 15.29
N LYS A 495 -32.65 -17.62 15.14
CA LYS A 495 -31.99 -18.12 13.94
C LYS A 495 -32.92 -18.10 12.72
N ASP A 496 -32.39 -17.76 11.55
CA ASP A 496 -33.08 -17.61 10.25
C ASP A 496 -34.34 -16.74 10.32
N THR A 497 -34.35 -15.77 11.24
CA THR A 497 -35.42 -14.78 11.34
C THR A 497 -34.90 -13.42 10.85
N PRO A 498 -35.72 -12.64 10.11
CA PRO A 498 -35.31 -11.33 9.66
C PRO A 498 -34.94 -10.40 10.82
N ALA A 499 -33.81 -9.70 10.72
CA ALA A 499 -33.51 -8.57 11.58
C ALA A 499 -34.52 -7.45 11.29
N ARG A 500 -35.14 -6.89 12.34
CA ARG A 500 -36.23 -5.92 12.21
C ARG A 500 -36.05 -4.74 13.15
N LEU A 501 -36.66 -3.62 12.79
CA LEU A 501 -36.96 -2.58 13.75
C LEU A 501 -38.16 -3.00 14.60
N GLN A 502 -38.08 -2.79 15.91
CA GLN A 502 -39.20 -2.95 16.85
C GLN A 502 -39.17 -1.80 17.86
N ASN A 503 -40.27 -1.52 18.51
CA ASN A 503 -40.26 -0.61 19.65
C ASN A 503 -39.24 -1.10 20.68
N CYS A 504 -38.46 -0.20 21.22
CA CYS A 504 -37.46 -0.55 22.24
C CYS A 504 -38.16 -1.04 23.51
N ASP A 505 -37.97 -2.29 23.90
CA ASP A 505 -38.59 -2.94 25.04
C ASP A 505 -37.56 -3.46 26.06
N GLY A 506 -36.28 -3.32 25.78
CA GLY A 506 -35.20 -3.79 26.63
C GLY A 506 -34.98 -5.30 26.63
N SER A 507 -35.61 -6.04 25.70
CA SER A 507 -35.49 -7.50 25.59
C SER A 507 -34.08 -7.93 25.17
N ALA A 508 -33.75 -9.20 25.44
CA ALA A 508 -32.51 -9.83 25.00
C ALA A 508 -32.33 -9.77 23.46
N ALA A 509 -33.43 -9.73 22.70
CA ALA A 509 -33.39 -9.62 21.25
C ALA A 509 -32.87 -8.25 20.74
N GLN A 510 -32.89 -7.24 21.59
CA GLN A 510 -32.42 -5.86 21.30
C GLN A 510 -31.08 -5.52 21.94
N SER A 511 -30.57 -6.40 22.80
CA SER A 511 -29.26 -6.25 23.42
C SER A 511 -28.19 -6.79 22.48
N LEU A 512 -27.57 -5.93 21.67
CA LEU A 512 -26.55 -6.25 20.67
C LEU A 512 -25.16 -5.88 21.20
N ALA A 513 -24.40 -6.88 21.65
CA ALA A 513 -23.04 -6.71 22.17
C ALA A 513 -21.98 -6.97 21.08
#